data_064a4f321f5637875c2907ab21f22210
#
_entry.id   064a4f321f5637875c2907ab21f22210
#
_cell.length_a   1.000
_cell.length_b   1.000
_cell.length_c   1.000
_cell.angle_alpha   90.00
_cell.angle_beta   90.00
_cell.angle_gamma   90.00
#
_symmetry.space_group_name_H-M   'P 1'
#
loop_
_entity.id
_entity.type
_entity.pdbx_description
1 polymer ?
#
loop_
_entity_poly.entity_id
_entity_poly.type
_entity_poly.pdbx_seq_one_letter_code
_entity_poly.pdbx_strand_id
1 'polypeptide(L)'
;NEQSNSIGWLLFHMNRIVDRFVHTWCQESPQLWVKDGWHHRFGLDDDINNTGQGWTQDQVSTWQLPSKDILVGYYDSVKAVAREYIQHLSASELGREITIPPRPTASIGSVLGVLVFDNCVHGGQIAYLRGYYKGLGWFI
;
A
#
# COMPACT_ATOMS: atom_id res chain seq x y z
N ASN A 1 -8.42 -0.65 20.45
CA ASN A 1 -9.74 -1.22 20.24
C ASN A 1 -9.62 -2.35 19.23
N GLU A 2 -10.03 -3.54 19.62
CA GLU A 2 -9.93 -4.77 18.81
C GLU A 2 -10.75 -4.73 17.51
N GLN A 3 -11.58 -3.71 17.33
CA GLN A 3 -12.44 -3.53 16.16
C GLN A 3 -11.90 -2.53 15.12
N SER A 4 -10.68 -2.05 15.27
CA SER A 4 -10.07 -1.10 14.33
C SER A 4 -8.73 -1.59 13.82
N ASN A 5 -8.40 -1.19 12.58
CA ASN A 5 -7.10 -1.48 12.00
C ASN A 5 -5.98 -0.80 12.80
N SER A 6 -4.90 -1.53 13.06
CA SER A 6 -3.72 -0.97 13.71
C SER A 6 -2.91 -0.10 12.74
N ILE A 7 -2.05 0.78 13.26
CA ILE A 7 -1.10 1.56 12.44
C ILE A 7 -0.24 0.63 11.59
N GLY A 8 0.19 -0.51 12.12
CA GLY A 8 0.99 -1.47 11.37
C GLY A 8 0.22 -2.12 10.23
N TRP A 9 -1.06 -2.45 10.44
CA TRP A 9 -1.91 -2.95 9.36
C TRP A 9 -2.14 -1.88 8.27
N LEU A 10 -2.38 -0.64 8.66
CA LEU A 10 -2.54 0.47 7.72
C LEU A 10 -1.28 0.68 6.86
N LEU A 11 -0.10 0.64 7.48
CA LEU A 11 1.18 0.70 6.75
C LEU A 11 1.35 -0.47 5.79
N PHE A 12 1.04 -1.70 6.25
CA PHE A 12 1.06 -2.88 5.37
C PHE A 12 0.14 -2.67 4.17
N HIS A 13 -1.12 -2.33 4.41
CA HIS A 13 -2.12 -2.12 3.36
C HIS A 13 -1.67 -1.06 2.34
N MET A 14 -1.29 0.12 2.80
CA MET A 14 -0.82 1.21 1.94
C MET A 14 0.35 0.76 1.04
N ASN A 15 1.34 0.10 1.61
CA ASN A 15 2.49 -0.38 0.85
C ASN A 15 2.12 -1.45 -0.17
N ARG A 16 1.23 -2.39 0.19
CA ARG A 16 0.71 -3.40 -0.73
C ARG A 16 -0.06 -2.77 -1.89
N ILE A 17 -0.86 -1.74 -1.61
CA ILE A 17 -1.60 -1.01 -2.66
C ILE A 17 -0.61 -0.31 -3.61
N VAL A 18 0.39 0.39 -3.10
CA VAL A 18 1.40 1.06 -3.95
C VAL A 18 2.17 0.04 -4.79
N ASP A 19 2.66 -1.04 -4.19
CA ASP A 19 3.40 -2.11 -4.88
C ASP A 19 2.56 -2.71 -6.02
N ARG A 20 1.29 -3.05 -5.73
CA ARG A 20 0.37 -3.60 -6.72
C ARG A 20 0.05 -2.63 -7.86
N PHE A 21 -0.24 -1.37 -7.54
CA PHE A 21 -0.58 -0.36 -8.54
C PHE A 21 0.59 -0.09 -9.47
N VAL A 22 1.77 0.19 -8.90
CA VAL A 22 2.95 0.56 -9.67
C VAL A 22 3.45 -0.62 -10.50
N HIS A 23 3.65 -1.77 -9.89
CA HIS A 23 4.22 -2.92 -10.60
C HIS A 23 3.18 -3.61 -11.48
N THR A 24 2.07 -4.11 -10.91
CA THR A 24 1.14 -4.94 -11.67
C THR A 24 0.36 -4.14 -12.70
N TRP A 25 -0.15 -2.96 -12.31
CA TRP A 25 -1.08 -2.23 -13.16
C TRP A 25 -0.40 -1.23 -14.09
N CYS A 26 0.58 -0.48 -13.59
CA CYS A 26 1.22 0.53 -14.40
C CYS A 26 2.39 -0.01 -15.24
N GLN A 27 3.18 -0.93 -14.69
CA GLN A 27 4.39 -1.44 -15.35
C GLN A 27 4.29 -2.87 -15.89
N GLU A 28 3.19 -3.59 -15.61
CA GLU A 28 3.00 -5.00 -15.97
C GLU A 28 4.20 -5.88 -15.53
N SER A 29 4.69 -5.61 -14.32
CA SER A 29 5.89 -6.24 -13.75
C SER A 29 5.59 -6.93 -12.42
N PRO A 30 6.45 -7.89 -11.98
CA PRO A 30 6.27 -8.56 -10.69
C PRO A 30 6.37 -7.60 -9.52
N GLN A 31 5.44 -7.72 -8.57
CA GLN A 31 5.47 -6.97 -7.32
C GLN A 31 6.70 -7.31 -6.48
N LEU A 32 7.24 -6.35 -5.75
CA LEU A 32 8.31 -6.59 -4.76
C LEU A 32 7.87 -7.60 -3.70
N TRP A 33 6.57 -7.68 -3.42
CA TRP A 33 5.95 -8.65 -2.54
C TRP A 33 6.45 -10.07 -2.79
N VAL A 34 6.46 -10.50 -4.04
CA VAL A 34 6.92 -11.82 -4.47
C VAL A 34 8.39 -11.79 -4.87
N LYS A 35 8.76 -10.84 -5.73
CA LYS A 35 10.10 -10.75 -6.31
C LYS A 35 11.22 -10.73 -5.27
N ASP A 36 11.02 -9.94 -4.19
CA ASP A 36 12.01 -9.73 -3.14
C ASP A 36 11.70 -10.52 -1.85
N GLY A 37 10.68 -11.40 -1.89
CA GLY A 37 10.31 -12.28 -0.79
C GLY A 37 9.74 -11.56 0.43
N TRP A 38 9.11 -10.39 0.23
CA TRP A 38 8.51 -9.64 1.34
C TRP A 38 7.40 -10.44 2.02
N HIS A 39 6.60 -11.22 1.29
CA HIS A 39 5.56 -12.08 1.83
C HIS A 39 6.08 -12.99 2.97
N HIS A 40 7.25 -13.60 2.81
CA HIS A 40 7.85 -14.43 3.85
C HIS A 40 8.15 -13.64 5.13
N ARG A 41 8.66 -12.39 4.97
CA ARG A 41 9.00 -11.54 6.11
C ARG A 41 7.76 -11.07 6.87
N PHE A 42 6.61 -10.99 6.17
CA PHE A 42 5.32 -10.65 6.74
C PHE A 42 4.55 -11.86 7.28
N GLY A 43 5.08 -13.08 7.13
CA GLY A 43 4.41 -14.31 7.53
C GLY A 43 3.11 -14.56 6.77
N LEU A 44 3.05 -14.12 5.52
CA LEU A 44 1.89 -14.25 4.64
C LEU A 44 2.27 -15.05 3.38
N ASP A 45 1.26 -15.46 2.63
CA ASP A 45 1.42 -16.10 1.33
C ASP A 45 1.90 -15.13 0.24
N ASP A 46 2.23 -15.67 -0.91
CA ASP A 46 2.69 -14.95 -2.09
C ASP A 46 1.54 -14.40 -2.96
N ASP A 47 0.28 -14.45 -2.47
CA ASP A 47 -0.85 -13.91 -3.20
C ASP A 47 -0.66 -12.42 -3.49
N ILE A 48 -0.48 -12.10 -4.75
CA ILE A 48 -0.31 -10.73 -5.26
C ILE A 48 -1.56 -9.85 -5.03
N ASN A 49 -2.72 -10.44 -4.75
CA ASN A 49 -3.96 -9.75 -4.47
C ASN A 49 -4.19 -9.50 -2.98
N ASN A 50 -3.46 -10.21 -2.12
CA ASN A 50 -3.56 -10.01 -0.69
C ASN A 50 -2.95 -8.66 -0.27
N THR A 51 -3.80 -7.67 -0.15
CA THR A 51 -3.46 -6.32 0.31
C THR A 51 -4.01 -6.01 1.71
N GLY A 52 -4.60 -6.99 2.36
CA GLY A 52 -5.34 -6.79 3.60
C GLY A 52 -6.78 -6.29 3.38
N GLN A 53 -7.12 -5.82 2.19
CA GLN A 53 -8.48 -5.40 1.87
C GLN A 53 -9.44 -6.58 1.95
N GLY A 54 -10.55 -6.40 2.67
CA GLY A 54 -11.55 -7.45 2.85
C GLY A 54 -11.20 -8.50 3.92
N TRP A 55 -10.10 -8.33 4.66
CA TRP A 55 -9.80 -9.19 5.80
C TRP A 55 -10.92 -9.12 6.84
N THR A 56 -11.26 -10.26 7.37
CA THR A 56 -12.20 -10.37 8.50
C THR A 56 -11.58 -9.82 9.78
N GLN A 57 -12.43 -9.55 10.79
CA GLN A 57 -11.97 -9.15 12.11
C GLN A 57 -10.98 -10.17 12.70
N ASP A 58 -11.27 -11.46 12.53
CA ASP A 58 -10.41 -12.55 13.03
C ASP A 58 -9.05 -12.54 12.32
N GLN A 59 -9.01 -12.34 11.00
CA GLN A 59 -7.75 -12.24 10.26
C GLN A 59 -6.91 -11.05 10.73
N VAL A 60 -7.53 -9.89 10.95
CA VAL A 60 -6.82 -8.70 11.46
C VAL A 60 -6.31 -8.91 12.88
N SER A 61 -7.10 -9.52 13.76
CA SER A 61 -6.76 -9.68 15.18
C SER A 61 -5.74 -10.78 15.44
N THR A 62 -5.72 -11.83 14.61
CA THR A 62 -4.80 -12.96 14.75
C THR A 62 -3.50 -12.82 13.99
N TRP A 63 -3.46 -11.91 12.98
CA TRP A 63 -2.24 -11.68 12.22
C TRP A 63 -1.11 -11.14 13.10
N GLN A 64 0.01 -11.84 13.07
CA GLN A 64 1.20 -11.43 13.80
C GLN A 64 1.88 -10.29 13.06
N LEU A 65 1.70 -9.08 13.58
CA LEU A 65 2.31 -7.90 13.00
C LEU A 65 3.85 -8.04 12.97
N PRO A 66 4.50 -7.87 11.81
CA PRO A 66 5.95 -7.95 11.74
C PRO A 66 6.62 -6.78 12.48
N SER A 67 7.93 -6.89 12.68
CA SER A 67 8.70 -5.84 13.34
C SER A 67 8.61 -4.51 12.57
N LYS A 68 8.85 -3.41 13.28
CA LYS A 68 8.92 -2.06 12.68
C LYS A 68 9.91 -2.02 11.50
N ASP A 69 11.04 -2.71 11.62
CA ASP A 69 12.09 -2.69 10.59
C ASP A 69 11.62 -3.36 9.29
N ILE A 70 10.82 -4.42 9.40
CA ILE A 70 10.19 -5.07 8.23
C ILE A 70 9.17 -4.14 7.58
N LEU A 71 8.29 -3.52 8.38
CA LEU A 71 7.29 -2.57 7.87
C LEU A 71 7.93 -1.37 7.15
N VAL A 72 8.93 -0.76 7.77
CA VAL A 72 9.64 0.40 7.21
C VAL A 72 10.51 -0.03 6.02
N GLY A 73 11.19 -1.16 6.09
CA GLY A 73 12.00 -1.68 4.98
C GLY A 73 11.17 -1.93 3.72
N TYR A 74 9.96 -2.49 3.87
CA TYR A 74 9.05 -2.66 2.74
C TYR A 74 8.56 -1.31 2.19
N TYR A 75 8.19 -0.38 3.07
CA TYR A 75 7.85 0.99 2.69
C TYR A 75 8.95 1.66 1.86
N ASP A 76 10.19 1.61 2.33
CA ASP A 76 11.31 2.25 1.64
C ASP A 76 11.58 1.61 0.27
N SER A 77 11.47 0.29 0.16
CA SER A 77 11.61 -0.44 -1.10
C SER A 77 10.52 -0.03 -2.11
N VAL A 78 9.27 -0.05 -1.68
CA VAL A 78 8.11 0.32 -2.53
C VAL A 78 8.19 1.79 -2.94
N LYS A 79 8.51 2.69 -2.00
CA LYS A 79 8.68 4.12 -2.25
C LYS A 79 9.77 4.41 -3.27
N ALA A 80 10.91 3.71 -3.19
CA ALA A 80 12.02 3.90 -4.13
C ALA A 80 11.57 3.62 -5.57
N VAL A 81 10.92 2.47 -5.78
CA VAL A 81 10.43 2.07 -7.12
C VAL A 81 9.30 2.98 -7.61
N ALA A 82 8.34 3.30 -6.74
CA ALA A 82 7.26 4.22 -7.11
C ALA A 82 7.78 5.60 -7.50
N ARG A 83 8.76 6.12 -6.77
CA ARG A 83 9.42 7.39 -7.07
C ARG A 83 10.14 7.34 -8.42
N GLU A 84 10.91 6.30 -8.67
CA GLU A 84 11.61 6.11 -9.94
C GLU A 84 10.62 6.07 -11.11
N TYR A 85 9.56 5.29 -11.00
CA TYR A 85 8.52 5.23 -12.01
C TYR A 85 7.90 6.61 -12.30
N ILE A 86 7.49 7.34 -11.26
CA ILE A 86 6.86 8.65 -11.39
C ILE A 86 7.81 9.68 -12.01
N GLN A 87 9.09 9.65 -11.65
CA GLN A 87 10.09 10.57 -12.21
C GLN A 87 10.32 10.41 -13.72
N HIS A 88 10.04 9.25 -14.28
CA HIS A 88 10.21 8.94 -15.69
C HIS A 88 8.90 8.97 -16.49
N LEU A 89 7.77 9.30 -15.86
CA LEU A 89 6.47 9.37 -16.54
C LEU A 89 6.43 10.52 -17.55
N SER A 90 6.07 10.18 -18.80
CA SER A 90 5.72 11.18 -19.81
C SER A 90 4.23 11.54 -19.75
N ALA A 91 3.86 12.65 -20.38
CA ALA A 91 2.45 13.04 -20.52
C ALA A 91 1.66 11.98 -21.32
N SER A 92 2.27 11.35 -22.31
CA SER A 92 1.65 10.26 -23.08
C SER A 92 1.41 9.01 -22.20
N GLU A 93 2.36 8.67 -21.34
CA GLU A 93 2.21 7.55 -20.42
C GLU A 93 1.10 7.79 -19.38
N LEU A 94 1.00 9.02 -18.86
CA LEU A 94 -0.11 9.39 -17.97
C LEU A 94 -1.49 9.21 -18.63
N GLY A 95 -1.57 9.41 -19.95
CA GLY A 95 -2.80 9.20 -20.73
C GLY A 95 -3.04 7.76 -21.16
N ARG A 96 -2.07 6.86 -21.01
CA ARG A 96 -2.20 5.45 -21.42
C ARG A 96 -3.32 4.80 -20.62
N GLU A 97 -4.24 4.15 -21.34
CA GLU A 97 -5.36 3.44 -20.74
C GLU A 97 -4.98 2.02 -20.35
N ILE A 98 -5.45 1.60 -19.18
CA ILE A 98 -5.30 0.23 -18.67
C ILE A 98 -6.66 -0.29 -18.21
N THR A 99 -6.85 -1.60 -18.35
CA THR A 99 -8.05 -2.29 -17.88
C THR A 99 -7.69 -3.20 -16.71
N ILE A 100 -8.34 -3.00 -15.59
CA ILE A 100 -8.11 -3.76 -14.35
C ILE A 100 -9.44 -4.39 -13.92
N PRO A 101 -9.77 -5.59 -14.40
CA PRO A 101 -11.02 -6.26 -14.03
C PRO A 101 -11.18 -6.39 -12.50
N PRO A 102 -12.39 -6.22 -11.97
CA PRO A 102 -13.66 -5.86 -12.63
C PRO A 102 -13.88 -4.35 -12.82
N ARG A 103 -12.84 -3.53 -12.67
CA ARG A 103 -12.92 -2.07 -12.80
C ARG A 103 -13.03 -1.65 -14.27
N PRO A 104 -13.65 -0.49 -14.57
CA PRO A 104 -13.62 0.05 -15.92
C PRO A 104 -12.19 0.45 -16.33
N THR A 105 -11.96 0.54 -17.64
CA THR A 105 -10.74 1.12 -18.21
C THR A 105 -10.51 2.53 -17.68
N ALA A 106 -9.28 2.83 -17.30
CA ALA A 106 -8.89 4.12 -16.74
C ALA A 106 -7.47 4.48 -17.22
N SER A 107 -7.16 5.77 -17.27
CA SER A 107 -5.80 6.22 -17.56
C SER A 107 -4.85 5.98 -16.37
N ILE A 108 -3.56 5.83 -16.66
CA ILE A 108 -2.52 5.77 -15.62
C ILE A 108 -2.63 6.96 -14.66
N GLY A 109 -2.87 8.17 -15.18
CA GLY A 109 -3.05 9.36 -14.37
C GLY A 109 -4.22 9.23 -13.38
N SER A 110 -5.35 8.67 -13.83
CA SER A 110 -6.49 8.40 -12.96
C SER A 110 -6.18 7.36 -11.88
N VAL A 111 -5.46 6.30 -12.25
CA VAL A 111 -5.03 5.25 -11.32
C VAL A 111 -4.09 5.79 -10.25
N LEU A 112 -3.12 6.63 -10.64
CA LEU A 112 -2.23 7.32 -9.69
C LEU A 112 -3.00 8.31 -8.79
N GLY A 113 -4.03 8.97 -9.32
CA GLY A 113 -4.93 9.82 -8.53
C GLY A 113 -5.66 9.04 -7.43
N VAL A 114 -6.16 7.83 -7.75
CA VAL A 114 -6.75 6.92 -6.75
C VAL A 114 -5.72 6.52 -5.70
N LEU A 115 -4.49 6.24 -6.11
CA LEU A 115 -3.40 5.88 -5.19
C LEU A 115 -3.07 7.02 -4.21
N VAL A 116 -3.01 8.26 -4.69
CA VAL A 116 -2.83 9.44 -3.83
C VAL A 116 -3.97 9.57 -2.84
N PHE A 117 -5.22 9.46 -3.30
CA PHE A 117 -6.40 9.51 -2.43
C PHE A 117 -6.36 8.45 -1.33
N ASP A 118 -6.10 7.20 -1.68
CA ASP A 118 -6.01 6.08 -0.74
C ASP A 118 -4.95 6.35 0.35
N ASN A 119 -3.76 6.80 -0.07
CA ASN A 119 -2.68 7.13 0.87
C ASN A 119 -3.01 8.33 1.77
N CYS A 120 -3.72 9.34 1.27
CA CYS A 120 -4.17 10.46 2.10
C CYS A 120 -5.19 10.01 3.16
N VAL A 121 -6.16 9.18 2.78
CA VAL A 121 -7.17 8.65 3.71
C VAL A 121 -6.52 7.82 4.81
N HIS A 122 -5.67 6.87 4.45
CA HIS A 122 -5.01 6.00 5.42
C HIS A 122 -3.93 6.73 6.24
N GLY A 123 -3.23 7.68 5.65
CA GLY A 123 -2.33 8.60 6.38
C GLY A 123 -3.08 9.40 7.44
N GLY A 124 -4.29 9.88 7.13
CA GLY A 124 -5.17 10.54 8.09
C GLY A 124 -5.61 9.62 9.23
N GLN A 125 -5.91 8.36 8.94
CA GLN A 125 -6.23 7.35 9.98
C GLN A 125 -5.04 7.08 10.90
N ILE A 126 -3.83 6.97 10.35
CA ILE A 126 -2.58 6.81 11.14
C ILE A 126 -2.36 8.04 12.02
N ALA A 127 -2.53 9.24 11.47
CA ALA A 127 -2.40 10.50 12.20
C ALA A 127 -3.40 10.58 13.36
N TYR A 128 -4.65 10.23 13.11
CA TYR A 128 -5.70 10.18 14.15
C TYR A 128 -5.35 9.19 15.27
N LEU A 129 -4.98 7.95 14.91
CA LEU A 129 -4.60 6.93 15.90
C LEU A 129 -3.38 7.36 16.72
N ARG A 130 -2.38 7.97 16.06
CA ARG A 130 -1.20 8.48 16.75
C ARG A 130 -1.58 9.59 17.74
N GLY A 131 -2.44 10.52 17.34
CA GLY A 131 -2.94 11.58 18.23
C GLY A 131 -3.73 11.02 19.42
N TYR A 132 -4.53 9.99 19.20
CA TYR A 132 -5.27 9.28 20.24
C TYR A 132 -4.34 8.69 21.32
N TYR A 133 -3.22 8.08 20.91
CA TYR A 133 -2.28 7.45 21.85
C TYR A 133 -1.25 8.42 22.45
N LYS A 134 -0.87 9.47 21.74
CA LYS A 134 0.21 10.40 22.14
C LYS A 134 -0.29 11.75 22.63
N GLY A 135 -1.57 12.03 22.46
CA GLY A 135 -2.17 13.31 22.81
C GLY A 135 -1.89 14.42 21.79
N LEU A 136 -2.20 15.65 22.17
CA LEU A 136 -2.01 16.82 21.33
C LEU A 136 -0.52 17.16 21.16
N GLY A 137 -0.18 17.89 20.08
CA GLY A 137 1.17 18.43 19.87
C GLY A 137 2.19 17.50 19.22
N TRP A 138 1.83 16.27 18.89
CA TRP A 138 2.74 15.35 18.20
C TRP A 138 2.99 15.72 16.73
N PHE A 139 2.17 16.59 16.17
CA PHE A 139 2.19 17.00 14.77
C PHE A 139 3.17 18.16 14.48
N ILE A 140 3.73 18.77 15.50
CA ILE A 140 4.62 19.95 15.40
C ILE A 140 6.05 19.50 15.64
#